data_3695909281ea057c4e993dc23a9f9668
#
_entry.id   3695909281ea057c4e993dc23a9f9668
#
_cell.length_a   1.000
_cell.length_b   1.000
_cell.length_c   1.000
_cell.angle_alpha   90.00
_cell.angle_beta   90.00
_cell.angle_gamma   90.00
#
_symmetry.space_group_name_H-M   'P 1'
#
loop_
_entity.id
_entity.type
_entity.pdbx_description
1 polymer ?
#
loop_
_entity_poly.entity_id
_entity_poly.type
_entity_poly.pdbx_seq_one_letter_code
_entity_poly.pdbx_strand_id
1 'polypeptide(L)'
;MENQVLCPTLLSHPFPPEVKAFSTSRHAPYALDQENMPDSYAEFNLTHYCGDAPERVARAKEWLAQQLGISAAHIVLPHQTHTNHTLCIDQNFLLANEKTQQEMLEEVDALLTQLPNICIGVSTADCVPIILYDPRRKVTAAIHAGWRGTVKRIVTRCLEEMTARFNTTPADVLAAIGPCISAEAYEVGEEVVDQFREAGFPLEKIVMRSDAAPKPHLNLPLANRLLLEEAGVPSGQISDCGICTFRHHQDFFSARRLGILSGRIFTGIMRRDM
;
A
#
# COMPACT_ATOMS: atom_id res chain seq x y z
N MET A 1 28.45 18.71 9.30
CA MET A 1 27.53 18.22 8.25
C MET A 1 27.29 16.75 8.57
N GLU A 2 26.17 16.45 9.25
CA GLU A 2 25.77 15.06 9.48
C GLU A 2 25.51 14.40 8.13
N ASN A 3 26.15 13.26 7.89
CA ASN A 3 25.84 12.40 6.76
C ASN A 3 24.36 11.99 6.88
N GLN A 4 23.46 12.70 6.20
CA GLN A 4 22.09 12.22 6.00
C GLN A 4 22.22 10.89 5.23
N VAL A 5 21.94 9.79 5.92
CA VAL A 5 21.76 8.50 5.25
C VAL A 5 20.51 8.66 4.40
N LEU A 6 20.70 8.78 3.07
CA LEU A 6 19.59 8.86 2.13
C LEU A 6 18.70 7.62 2.30
N CYS A 7 17.39 7.84 2.38
CA CYS A 7 16.42 6.75 2.42
C CYS A 7 16.59 5.90 1.14
N PRO A 8 16.70 4.57 1.25
CA PRO A 8 16.86 3.73 0.07
C PRO A 8 15.62 3.82 -0.83
N THR A 9 15.78 3.67 -2.14
CA THR A 9 14.66 3.65 -3.09
C THR A 9 13.63 2.57 -2.73
N LEU A 10 14.08 1.41 -2.23
CA LEU A 10 13.24 0.32 -1.77
C LEU A 10 13.45 0.06 -0.27
N LEU A 11 12.42 0.35 0.52
CA LEU A 11 12.34 -0.02 1.93
C LEU A 11 11.78 -1.44 2.02
N SER A 12 12.59 -2.40 2.46
CA SER A 12 12.17 -3.81 2.60
C SER A 12 11.28 -4.03 3.82
N HIS A 13 10.29 -4.92 3.68
CA HIS A 13 9.46 -5.43 4.79
C HIS A 13 9.91 -6.83 5.21
N PRO A 14 9.72 -7.23 6.51
CA PRO A 14 10.22 -8.47 7.07
C PRO A 14 9.35 -9.67 6.66
N PHE A 15 9.70 -10.28 5.55
CA PHE A 15 9.08 -11.52 5.05
C PHE A 15 10.16 -12.60 4.81
N PRO A 16 9.79 -13.89 4.68
CA PRO A 16 10.71 -14.97 4.32
C PRO A 16 11.45 -14.70 3.00
N PRO A 17 12.63 -15.27 2.79
CA PRO A 17 13.54 -14.95 1.68
C PRO A 17 12.97 -15.23 0.28
N GLU A 18 11.99 -16.12 0.17
CA GLU A 18 11.26 -16.39 -1.07
C GLU A 18 10.32 -15.24 -1.48
N VAL A 19 10.08 -14.29 -0.57
CA VAL A 19 9.20 -13.13 -0.81
C VAL A 19 10.02 -11.86 -0.90
N LYS A 20 9.77 -11.07 -1.92
CA LYS A 20 10.19 -9.67 -2.03
C LYS A 20 9.01 -8.78 -1.68
N ALA A 21 9.10 -8.09 -0.54
CA ALA A 21 8.09 -7.16 -0.05
C ALA A 21 8.77 -5.83 0.30
N PHE A 22 8.24 -4.73 -0.22
CA PHE A 22 8.88 -3.42 -0.12
C PHE A 22 7.89 -2.28 -0.30
N SER A 23 8.28 -1.10 0.18
CA SER A 23 7.69 0.19 -0.19
C SER A 23 8.75 1.04 -0.91
N THR A 24 8.37 1.79 -1.95
CA THR A 24 9.27 2.72 -2.61
C THR A 24 9.39 4.02 -1.80
N SER A 25 10.57 4.62 -1.78
CA SER A 25 10.69 6.04 -1.43
C SER A 25 10.41 6.91 -2.66
N ARG A 26 10.49 8.25 -2.50
CA ARG A 26 10.37 9.20 -3.61
C ARG A 26 11.71 9.48 -4.30
N HIS A 27 12.79 8.79 -3.91
CA HIS A 27 14.14 8.97 -4.42
C HIS A 27 14.41 8.00 -5.55
N ALA A 28 14.76 8.52 -6.73
CA ALA A 28 15.21 7.70 -7.86
C ALA A 28 16.65 7.22 -7.63
N PRO A 29 16.95 5.98 -8.02
CA PRO A 29 18.30 5.42 -7.95
C PRO A 29 19.15 5.77 -9.19
N TYR A 30 18.68 6.67 -10.04
CA TYR A 30 19.30 7.08 -11.28
C TYR A 30 19.27 8.61 -11.43
N ALA A 31 20.20 9.15 -12.24
CA ALA A 31 20.22 10.57 -12.55
C ALA A 31 18.95 10.98 -13.31
N LEU A 32 18.36 12.08 -12.90
CA LEU A 32 17.23 12.71 -13.56
C LEU A 32 17.71 13.97 -14.27
N ASP A 33 17.11 14.26 -15.42
CA ASP A 33 17.20 15.57 -16.02
C ASP A 33 16.37 16.52 -15.17
N GLN A 34 17.01 17.31 -14.33
CA GLN A 34 16.39 18.13 -13.26
C GLN A 34 15.69 19.39 -13.80
N GLU A 35 15.72 19.66 -15.09
CA GLU A 35 15.04 20.82 -15.66
C GLU A 35 13.53 20.57 -15.72
N ASN A 36 12.78 21.17 -14.79
CA ASN A 36 11.31 21.26 -14.75
C ASN A 36 10.54 20.14 -14.02
N MET A 37 11.10 19.49 -13.01
CA MET A 37 10.29 18.56 -12.19
C MET A 37 9.58 19.30 -11.06
N PRO A 38 8.23 19.22 -10.96
CA PRO A 38 7.52 19.64 -9.76
C PRO A 38 7.95 18.78 -8.57
N ASP A 39 8.34 19.40 -7.45
CA ASP A 39 8.70 18.69 -6.21
C ASP A 39 7.63 17.71 -5.72
N SER A 40 6.36 18.00 -6.05
CA SER A 40 5.22 17.13 -5.70
C SER A 40 5.29 15.71 -6.30
N TYR A 41 5.95 15.50 -7.43
CA TYR A 41 6.14 14.19 -8.06
C TYR A 41 7.52 13.59 -7.76
N ALA A 42 8.46 14.43 -7.35
CA ALA A 42 9.85 14.08 -7.06
C ALA A 42 10.47 13.15 -8.13
N GLU A 43 11.23 12.15 -7.68
CA GLU A 43 12.13 11.42 -8.56
C GLU A 43 11.60 10.04 -8.95
N PHE A 44 10.83 9.39 -8.07
CA PHE A 44 10.43 8.00 -8.26
C PHE A 44 8.94 7.78 -7.95
N ASN A 45 8.15 7.61 -9.00
CA ASN A 45 6.71 7.36 -8.91
C ASN A 45 6.30 6.34 -9.98
N LEU A 46 5.52 5.33 -9.58
CA LEU A 46 5.01 4.29 -10.49
C LEU A 46 3.54 4.50 -10.88
N THR A 47 2.89 5.52 -10.33
CA THR A 47 1.44 5.69 -10.47
C THR A 47 1.12 6.59 -11.66
N HIS A 48 0.43 6.05 -12.65
CA HIS A 48 0.11 6.74 -13.91
C HIS A 48 -1.10 7.69 -13.83
N TYR A 49 -1.97 7.52 -12.82
CA TYR A 49 -3.23 8.28 -12.70
C TYR A 49 -3.14 9.48 -11.72
N CYS A 50 -1.95 9.84 -11.25
CA CYS A 50 -1.78 10.99 -10.35
C CYS A 50 -1.31 12.28 -11.07
N GLY A 51 -1.17 12.24 -12.40
CA GLY A 51 -0.80 13.41 -13.21
C GLY A 51 0.70 13.57 -13.49
N ASP A 52 1.53 12.60 -13.15
CA ASP A 52 2.95 12.56 -13.49
C ASP A 52 3.18 12.27 -14.98
N ALA A 53 4.35 12.62 -15.52
CA ALA A 53 4.72 12.36 -16.91
C ALA A 53 4.80 10.86 -17.18
N PRO A 54 4.11 10.35 -18.23
CA PRO A 54 4.07 8.91 -18.53
C PRO A 54 5.45 8.29 -18.70
N GLU A 55 6.40 9.02 -19.28
CA GLU A 55 7.77 8.54 -19.54
C GLU A 55 8.54 8.32 -18.22
N ARG A 56 8.33 9.17 -17.21
CA ARG A 56 8.93 8.99 -15.88
C ARG A 56 8.35 7.79 -15.16
N VAL A 57 7.03 7.64 -15.20
CA VAL A 57 6.32 6.49 -14.63
C VAL A 57 6.80 5.18 -15.27
N ALA A 58 6.90 5.16 -16.62
CA ALA A 58 7.39 4.01 -17.36
C ALA A 58 8.83 3.66 -16.98
N ARG A 59 9.72 4.67 -16.89
CA ARG A 59 11.13 4.48 -16.47
C ARG A 59 11.24 3.92 -15.06
N ALA A 60 10.45 4.44 -14.13
CA ALA A 60 10.42 3.94 -12.75
C ALA A 60 9.95 2.48 -12.68
N LYS A 61 8.90 2.14 -13.45
CA LYS A 61 8.36 0.78 -13.54
C LYS A 61 9.37 -0.19 -14.16
N GLU A 62 10.06 0.22 -15.22
CA GLU A 62 11.09 -0.60 -15.88
C GLU A 62 12.29 -0.85 -14.94
N TRP A 63 12.76 0.19 -14.24
CA TRP A 63 13.82 0.01 -13.24
C TRP A 63 13.40 -0.98 -12.15
N LEU A 64 12.20 -0.85 -11.60
CA LEU A 64 11.70 -1.76 -10.58
C LEU A 64 11.63 -3.21 -11.11
N ALA A 65 11.17 -3.40 -12.34
CA ALA A 65 11.12 -4.70 -13.00
C ALA A 65 12.51 -5.36 -13.08
N GLN A 66 13.53 -4.59 -13.45
CA GLN A 66 14.93 -5.05 -13.47
C GLN A 66 15.43 -5.45 -12.08
N GLN A 67 15.11 -4.68 -11.02
CA GLN A 67 15.48 -5.02 -9.63
C GLN A 67 14.80 -6.31 -9.14
N LEU A 68 13.60 -6.58 -9.62
CA LEU A 68 12.85 -7.79 -9.27
C LEU A 68 13.21 -8.98 -10.15
N GLY A 69 13.87 -8.77 -11.31
CA GLY A 69 14.20 -9.81 -12.29
C GLY A 69 12.97 -10.31 -13.05
N ILE A 70 11.99 -9.44 -13.32
CA ILE A 70 10.75 -9.75 -14.05
C ILE A 70 10.50 -8.77 -15.18
N SER A 71 9.52 -9.05 -16.03
CA SER A 71 9.01 -8.07 -17.00
C SER A 71 8.20 -6.97 -16.29
N ALA A 72 8.25 -5.74 -16.79
CA ALA A 72 7.42 -4.64 -16.33
C ALA A 72 5.90 -4.95 -16.43
N ALA A 73 5.48 -5.80 -17.37
CA ALA A 73 4.11 -6.29 -17.47
C ALA A 73 3.67 -7.15 -16.27
N HIS A 74 4.62 -7.73 -15.54
CA HIS A 74 4.37 -8.50 -14.32
C HIS A 74 4.32 -7.65 -13.04
N ILE A 75 4.41 -6.33 -13.14
CA ILE A 75 4.13 -5.40 -12.05
C ILE A 75 2.70 -4.91 -12.22
N VAL A 76 1.81 -5.35 -11.34
CA VAL A 76 0.37 -5.06 -11.41
C VAL A 76 0.00 -4.04 -10.33
N LEU A 77 -0.60 -2.94 -10.77
CA LEU A 77 -1.05 -1.83 -9.95
C LEU A 77 -2.48 -1.46 -10.35
N PRO A 78 -3.46 -1.47 -9.42
CA PRO A 78 -4.84 -1.12 -9.72
C PRO A 78 -5.07 0.39 -9.73
N HIS A 79 -6.16 0.83 -10.35
CA HIS A 79 -6.69 2.18 -10.18
C HIS A 79 -7.60 2.23 -8.94
N GLN A 80 -7.04 2.71 -7.84
CA GLN A 80 -7.65 2.71 -6.52
C GLN A 80 -8.57 3.92 -6.34
N THR A 81 -9.79 3.69 -5.87
CA THR A 81 -10.81 4.73 -5.63
C THR A 81 -11.42 4.69 -4.23
N HIS A 82 -10.71 4.08 -3.27
CA HIS A 82 -11.10 3.95 -1.87
C HIS A 82 -12.35 3.08 -1.67
N THR A 83 -12.44 2.01 -2.42
CA THR A 83 -13.47 0.97 -2.31
C THR A 83 -13.08 -0.10 -1.29
N ASN A 84 -13.76 -1.24 -1.31
CA ASN A 84 -13.33 -2.50 -0.70
C ASN A 84 -13.29 -3.65 -1.72
N HIS A 85 -13.12 -3.31 -3.00
CA HIS A 85 -13.04 -4.29 -4.07
C HIS A 85 -11.65 -4.96 -4.08
N THR A 86 -11.67 -6.27 -4.21
CA THR A 86 -10.50 -7.13 -4.26
C THR A 86 -10.46 -7.86 -5.59
N LEU A 87 -9.30 -7.93 -6.24
CA LEU A 87 -9.11 -8.66 -7.49
C LEU A 87 -8.02 -9.74 -7.33
N CYS A 88 -8.34 -10.96 -7.74
CA CYS A 88 -7.36 -12.03 -7.85
C CYS A 88 -6.65 -11.97 -9.21
N ILE A 89 -5.33 -11.81 -9.19
CA ILE A 89 -4.48 -11.87 -10.38
C ILE A 89 -4.13 -13.34 -10.62
N ASP A 90 -4.80 -13.93 -11.58
CA ASP A 90 -4.67 -15.33 -12.00
C ASP A 90 -4.18 -15.45 -13.45
N GLN A 91 -4.14 -16.67 -14.00
CA GLN A 91 -3.75 -16.91 -15.38
C GLN A 91 -4.69 -16.26 -16.40
N ASN A 92 -5.99 -16.15 -16.10
CA ASN A 92 -6.95 -15.52 -17.00
C ASN A 92 -6.67 -14.02 -17.12
N PHE A 93 -6.32 -13.37 -15.99
CA PHE A 93 -5.87 -11.98 -15.99
C PHE A 93 -4.62 -11.80 -16.87
N LEU A 94 -3.60 -12.68 -16.74
CA LEU A 94 -2.35 -12.56 -17.51
C LEU A 94 -2.55 -12.81 -19.02
N LEU A 95 -3.51 -13.65 -19.40
CA LEU A 95 -3.84 -13.95 -20.79
C LEU A 95 -4.76 -12.92 -21.44
N ALA A 96 -5.40 -12.06 -20.64
CA ALA A 96 -6.25 -11.00 -21.15
C ALA A 96 -5.43 -9.93 -21.89
N ASN A 97 -6.02 -9.29 -22.89
CA ASN A 97 -5.38 -8.14 -23.54
C ASN A 97 -5.29 -6.94 -22.59
N GLU A 98 -4.40 -5.99 -22.91
CA GLU A 98 -4.10 -4.83 -22.06
C GLU A 98 -5.37 -4.02 -21.69
N LYS A 99 -6.27 -3.79 -22.65
CA LYS A 99 -7.51 -3.07 -22.41
C LYS A 99 -8.38 -3.79 -21.35
N THR A 100 -8.55 -5.10 -21.50
CA THR A 100 -9.30 -5.91 -20.54
C THR A 100 -8.64 -5.93 -19.17
N GLN A 101 -7.30 -6.02 -19.11
CA GLN A 101 -6.57 -5.92 -17.83
C GLN A 101 -6.80 -4.57 -17.15
N GLN A 102 -6.76 -3.47 -17.91
CA GLN A 102 -7.05 -2.12 -17.38
C GLN A 102 -8.49 -2.02 -16.85
N GLU A 103 -9.49 -2.52 -17.61
CA GLU A 103 -10.89 -2.55 -17.17
C GLU A 103 -11.08 -3.37 -15.87
N MET A 104 -10.38 -4.50 -15.73
CA MET A 104 -10.42 -5.32 -14.52
C MET A 104 -9.78 -4.64 -13.31
N LEU A 105 -8.82 -3.74 -13.51
CA LEU A 105 -8.09 -3.04 -12.46
C LEU A 105 -8.77 -1.75 -12.00
N GLU A 106 -9.88 -1.34 -12.65
CA GLU A 106 -10.63 -0.15 -12.26
C GLU A 106 -11.36 -0.36 -10.92
N GLU A 107 -11.30 0.67 -10.06
CA GLU A 107 -11.96 0.70 -8.74
C GLU A 107 -11.58 -0.46 -7.81
N VAL A 108 -10.38 -1.03 -8.00
CA VAL A 108 -9.83 -2.11 -7.16
C VAL A 108 -8.86 -1.51 -6.14
N ASP A 109 -9.04 -1.85 -4.87
CA ASP A 109 -8.20 -1.36 -3.77
C ASP A 109 -7.41 -2.48 -3.07
N ALA A 110 -7.58 -3.74 -3.48
CA ALA A 110 -6.74 -4.85 -3.05
C ALA A 110 -6.49 -5.85 -4.18
N LEU A 111 -5.28 -6.35 -4.24
CA LEU A 111 -4.86 -7.41 -5.15
C LEU A 111 -4.40 -8.63 -4.38
N LEU A 112 -4.67 -9.83 -4.88
CA LEU A 112 -4.10 -11.07 -4.36
C LEU A 112 -3.69 -11.99 -5.50
N THR A 113 -2.68 -12.84 -5.26
CA THR A 113 -2.23 -13.83 -6.24
C THR A 113 -1.54 -15.01 -5.59
N GLN A 114 -1.62 -16.19 -6.24
CA GLN A 114 -0.80 -17.35 -5.94
C GLN A 114 0.33 -17.56 -6.97
N LEU A 115 0.32 -16.76 -8.03
CA LEU A 115 1.31 -16.89 -9.10
C LEU A 115 2.70 -16.41 -8.62
N PRO A 116 3.76 -17.17 -8.92
CA PRO A 116 5.12 -16.72 -8.68
C PRO A 116 5.52 -15.66 -9.71
N ASN A 117 6.51 -14.84 -9.35
CA ASN A 117 7.12 -13.83 -10.22
C ASN A 117 6.13 -12.80 -10.79
N ILE A 118 5.00 -12.62 -10.10
CA ILE A 118 4.06 -11.52 -10.31
C ILE A 118 4.15 -10.59 -9.10
N CYS A 119 4.55 -9.36 -9.34
CA CYS A 119 4.59 -8.32 -8.33
C CYS A 119 3.25 -7.59 -8.32
N ILE A 120 2.47 -7.80 -7.28
CA ILE A 120 1.25 -7.03 -7.04
C ILE A 120 1.54 -5.92 -6.03
N GLY A 121 0.90 -4.77 -6.17
CA GLY A 121 1.12 -3.66 -5.24
C GLY A 121 0.03 -2.62 -5.28
N VAL A 122 0.09 -1.69 -4.35
CA VAL A 122 -0.83 -0.56 -4.21
C VAL A 122 -0.08 0.75 -4.11
N SER A 123 -0.75 1.83 -4.51
CA SER A 123 -0.24 3.20 -4.47
C SER A 123 -0.80 3.93 -3.28
N THR A 124 0.06 4.58 -2.47
CA THR A 124 -0.37 5.37 -1.32
C THR A 124 0.36 6.72 -1.25
N ALA A 125 -0.30 7.67 -0.63
CA ALA A 125 0.29 8.90 -0.08
C ALA A 125 -0.58 9.25 1.13
N ASP A 126 -0.20 8.78 2.31
CA ASP A 126 -0.86 8.81 3.61
C ASP A 126 -1.79 7.64 3.93
N CYS A 127 -2.56 7.08 2.98
CA CYS A 127 -3.35 5.86 3.22
C CYS A 127 -2.45 4.70 3.64
N VAL A 128 -3.02 3.74 4.36
CA VAL A 128 -2.28 2.58 4.90
C VAL A 128 -2.11 1.50 3.82
N PRO A 129 -0.88 1.22 3.37
CA PRO A 129 -0.61 0.04 2.55
C PRO A 129 -0.40 -1.17 3.46
N ILE A 130 -1.03 -2.30 3.13
CA ILE A 130 -0.89 -3.54 3.88
C ILE A 130 -0.50 -4.65 2.93
N ILE A 131 0.51 -5.42 3.31
CA ILE A 131 0.98 -6.59 2.56
C ILE A 131 0.70 -7.83 3.39
N LEU A 132 0.17 -8.87 2.73
CA LEU A 132 -0.10 -10.17 3.34
C LEU A 132 0.63 -11.28 2.60
N TYR A 133 1.09 -12.29 3.34
CA TYR A 133 1.64 -13.52 2.79
C TYR A 133 1.20 -14.73 3.60
N ASP A 134 0.62 -15.70 2.92
CA ASP A 134 0.36 -17.04 3.46
C ASP A 134 1.47 -18.00 2.98
N PRO A 135 2.42 -18.38 3.84
CA PRO A 135 3.55 -19.25 3.45
C PRO A 135 3.11 -20.70 3.15
N ARG A 136 1.99 -21.16 3.71
CA ARG A 136 1.47 -22.51 3.47
C ARG A 136 0.79 -22.63 2.11
N ARG A 137 0.01 -21.64 1.75
CA ARG A 137 -0.72 -21.58 0.47
C ARG A 137 0.04 -20.85 -0.62
N LYS A 138 1.15 -20.19 -0.26
CA LYS A 138 1.99 -19.39 -1.17
C LYS A 138 1.20 -18.28 -1.86
N VAL A 139 0.29 -17.63 -1.11
CA VAL A 139 -0.56 -16.54 -1.57
C VAL A 139 -0.02 -15.22 -1.05
N THR A 140 0.06 -14.23 -1.91
CA THR A 140 0.40 -12.86 -1.56
C THR A 140 -0.78 -11.94 -1.76
N ALA A 141 -0.88 -10.86 -0.97
CA ALA A 141 -1.84 -9.79 -1.20
C ALA A 141 -1.25 -8.41 -0.90
N ALA A 142 -1.76 -7.39 -1.58
CA ALA A 142 -1.45 -5.99 -1.35
C ALA A 142 -2.76 -5.19 -1.26
N ILE A 143 -2.91 -4.38 -0.21
CA ILE A 143 -4.17 -3.72 0.15
C ILE A 143 -3.92 -2.22 0.33
N HIS A 144 -4.72 -1.39 -0.32
CA HIS A 144 -4.84 0.04 -0.06
C HIS A 144 -5.97 0.30 0.93
N ALA A 145 -5.61 0.61 2.17
CA ALA A 145 -6.56 0.89 3.23
C ALA A 145 -6.58 2.39 3.58
N GLY A 146 -7.23 3.19 2.74
CA GLY A 146 -7.66 4.54 3.09
C GLY A 146 -8.81 4.46 4.11
N TRP A 147 -9.19 5.58 4.76
CA TRP A 147 -10.21 5.55 5.81
C TRP A 147 -11.57 4.98 5.33
N ARG A 148 -11.98 5.25 4.08
CA ARG A 148 -13.21 4.71 3.49
C ARG A 148 -13.13 3.19 3.30
N GLY A 149 -12.00 2.69 2.79
CA GLY A 149 -11.75 1.25 2.64
C GLY A 149 -11.68 0.54 4.00
N THR A 150 -11.07 1.20 5.00
CA THR A 150 -10.98 0.68 6.38
C THR A 150 -12.39 0.55 7.00
N VAL A 151 -13.23 1.58 6.91
CA VAL A 151 -14.62 1.54 7.37
C VAL A 151 -15.41 0.42 6.68
N LYS A 152 -15.17 0.19 5.38
CA LYS A 152 -15.77 -0.89 4.58
C LYS A 152 -15.08 -2.25 4.79
N ARG A 153 -14.14 -2.35 5.75
CA ARG A 153 -13.43 -3.58 6.13
C ARG A 153 -12.66 -4.25 4.98
N ILE A 154 -11.93 -3.48 4.17
CA ILE A 154 -11.20 -4.01 3.02
C ILE A 154 -10.18 -5.10 3.40
N VAL A 155 -9.54 -4.99 4.58
CA VAL A 155 -8.61 -5.99 5.10
C VAL A 155 -9.31 -7.33 5.32
N THR A 156 -10.47 -7.30 5.99
CA THR A 156 -11.30 -8.50 6.25
C THR A 156 -11.75 -9.13 4.93
N ARG A 157 -12.23 -8.30 3.98
CA ARG A 157 -12.65 -8.75 2.64
C ARG A 157 -11.52 -9.45 1.89
N CYS A 158 -10.32 -8.90 1.92
CA CYS A 158 -9.16 -9.52 1.26
C CYS A 158 -8.80 -10.88 1.90
N LEU A 159 -8.82 -10.99 3.23
CA LEU A 159 -8.58 -12.26 3.94
C LEU A 159 -9.68 -13.29 3.66
N GLU A 160 -10.95 -12.87 3.58
CA GLU A 160 -12.06 -13.73 3.17
C GLU A 160 -11.86 -14.28 1.75
N GLU A 161 -11.42 -13.44 0.80
CA GLU A 161 -11.10 -13.88 -0.57
C GLU A 161 -9.91 -14.85 -0.59
N MET A 162 -8.85 -14.59 0.19
CA MET A 162 -7.72 -15.52 0.34
C MET A 162 -8.19 -16.87 0.90
N THR A 163 -9.10 -16.85 1.89
CA THR A 163 -9.67 -18.08 2.47
C THR A 163 -10.54 -18.82 1.46
N ALA A 164 -11.44 -18.12 0.78
CA ALA A 164 -12.40 -18.73 -0.14
C ALA A 164 -11.71 -19.35 -1.38
N ARG A 165 -10.69 -18.65 -1.94
CA ARG A 165 -10.02 -19.08 -3.17
C ARG A 165 -8.89 -20.07 -2.95
N PHE A 166 -8.15 -19.93 -1.85
CA PHE A 166 -6.89 -20.65 -1.64
C PHE A 166 -6.86 -21.46 -0.34
N ASN A 167 -7.96 -21.50 0.42
CA ASN A 167 -8.02 -22.12 1.74
C ASN A 167 -6.95 -21.57 2.71
N THR A 168 -6.66 -20.27 2.62
CA THR A 168 -5.80 -19.57 3.57
C THR A 168 -6.43 -19.60 4.95
N THR A 169 -5.62 -19.89 5.96
CA THR A 169 -6.01 -19.76 7.36
C THR A 169 -5.41 -18.46 7.91
N PRO A 170 -6.20 -17.49 8.39
CA PRO A 170 -5.67 -16.22 8.88
C PRO A 170 -4.55 -16.35 9.92
N ALA A 171 -4.60 -17.41 10.76
CA ALA A 171 -3.56 -17.70 11.74
C ALA A 171 -2.17 -18.03 11.13
N ASP A 172 -2.12 -18.37 9.85
CA ASP A 172 -0.86 -18.66 9.13
C ASP A 172 -0.31 -17.42 8.39
N VAL A 173 -1.09 -16.33 8.31
CA VAL A 173 -0.77 -15.13 7.51
C VAL A 173 0.25 -14.25 8.24
N LEU A 174 1.31 -13.87 7.52
CA LEU A 174 2.21 -12.79 7.88
C LEU A 174 1.71 -11.49 7.28
N ALA A 175 1.73 -10.39 8.03
CA ALA A 175 1.27 -9.08 7.60
C ALA A 175 2.33 -8.00 7.85
N ALA A 176 2.41 -7.02 6.94
CA ALA A 176 3.21 -5.82 7.14
C ALA A 176 2.40 -4.57 6.78
N ILE A 177 2.44 -3.57 7.67
CA ILE A 177 1.93 -2.22 7.46
C ILE A 177 3.11 -1.36 7.01
N GLY A 178 2.99 -0.76 5.83
CA GLY A 178 4.01 0.11 5.25
C GLY A 178 3.86 1.57 5.64
N PRO A 179 4.69 2.48 5.07
CA PRO A 179 4.65 3.91 5.37
C PRO A 179 3.27 4.52 5.12
N CYS A 180 2.74 5.21 6.12
CA CYS A 180 1.42 5.84 6.08
C CYS A 180 1.37 7.06 7.03
N ILE A 181 0.28 7.81 7.04
CA ILE A 181 0.14 8.94 7.97
C ILE A 181 -0.08 8.44 9.40
N SER A 182 0.66 9.00 10.36
CA SER A 182 0.51 8.66 11.79
C SER A 182 -0.72 9.34 12.40
N ALA A 183 -1.17 8.81 13.54
CA ALA A 183 -2.28 9.36 14.28
C ALA A 183 -2.12 10.86 14.60
N GLU A 184 -0.91 11.28 15.02
CA GLU A 184 -0.63 12.67 15.40
C GLU A 184 -0.70 13.66 14.23
N ALA A 185 -0.58 13.15 12.99
CA ALA A 185 -0.63 13.96 11.78
C ALA A 185 -1.98 13.84 11.03
N TYR A 186 -2.81 12.85 11.39
CA TYR A 186 -4.04 12.58 10.66
C TYR A 186 -5.26 13.20 11.35
N GLU A 187 -5.35 14.53 11.28
CA GLU A 187 -6.55 15.28 11.66
C GLU A 187 -7.70 14.94 10.71
N VAL A 188 -8.89 14.67 11.25
CA VAL A 188 -10.11 14.33 10.50
C VAL A 188 -11.30 15.14 11.01
N GLY A 189 -12.40 15.18 10.24
CA GLY A 189 -13.65 15.75 10.69
C GLY A 189 -14.46 14.75 11.55
N GLU A 190 -15.45 15.24 12.28
CA GLU A 190 -16.34 14.41 13.09
C GLU A 190 -17.12 13.42 12.22
N GLU A 191 -17.46 13.81 10.99
CA GLU A 191 -18.15 12.94 10.03
C GLU A 191 -17.33 11.66 9.71
N VAL A 192 -16.00 11.71 9.77
CA VAL A 192 -15.16 10.52 9.63
C VAL A 192 -15.22 9.67 10.89
N VAL A 193 -15.16 10.29 12.08
CA VAL A 193 -15.28 9.59 13.36
C VAL A 193 -16.63 8.88 13.47
N ASP A 194 -17.71 9.52 13.01
CA ASP A 194 -19.05 8.93 13.01
C ASP A 194 -19.13 7.69 12.13
N GLN A 195 -18.49 7.70 10.96
CA GLN A 195 -18.41 6.53 10.09
C GLN A 195 -17.69 5.34 10.77
N PHE A 196 -16.61 5.60 11.51
CA PHE A 196 -15.93 4.54 12.27
C PHE A 196 -16.80 4.04 13.44
N ARG A 197 -17.55 4.93 14.10
CA ARG A 197 -18.52 4.55 15.15
C ARG A 197 -19.61 3.64 14.61
N GLU A 198 -20.24 4.02 13.51
CA GLU A 198 -21.29 3.25 12.86
C GLU A 198 -20.80 1.89 12.37
N ALA A 199 -19.55 1.81 11.92
CA ALA A 199 -18.88 0.56 11.52
C ALA A 199 -18.40 -0.31 12.71
N GLY A 200 -18.62 0.13 13.96
CA GLY A 200 -18.35 -0.63 15.18
C GLY A 200 -16.88 -0.64 15.61
N PHE A 201 -16.08 0.33 15.19
CA PHE A 201 -14.68 0.43 15.64
C PHE A 201 -14.59 0.93 17.08
N PRO A 202 -13.60 0.46 17.87
CA PRO A 202 -13.34 0.91 19.24
C PRO A 202 -12.71 2.31 19.24
N LEU A 203 -13.56 3.36 19.21
CA LEU A 203 -13.11 4.75 19.07
C LEU A 203 -12.13 5.18 20.15
N GLU A 204 -12.29 4.65 21.37
CA GLU A 204 -11.38 4.93 22.50
C GLU A 204 -9.92 4.50 22.23
N LYS A 205 -9.69 3.59 21.26
CA LYS A 205 -8.36 3.13 20.86
C LYS A 205 -7.80 3.89 19.65
N ILE A 206 -8.66 4.28 18.72
CA ILE A 206 -8.24 4.80 17.42
C ILE A 206 -8.44 6.30 17.24
N VAL A 207 -9.21 6.97 18.12
CA VAL A 207 -9.45 8.41 18.03
C VAL A 207 -8.76 9.12 19.19
N MET A 208 -7.90 10.07 18.85
CA MET A 208 -7.26 10.95 19.83
C MET A 208 -7.92 12.32 19.80
N ARG A 209 -8.21 12.85 20.98
CA ARG A 209 -8.71 14.22 21.18
C ARG A 209 -7.80 14.94 22.15
N SER A 210 -7.59 16.22 21.94
CA SER A 210 -6.77 17.07 22.79
C SER A 210 -7.42 18.44 22.88
N ASP A 211 -7.35 19.07 24.05
CA ASP A 211 -7.80 20.46 24.24
C ASP A 211 -7.01 21.47 23.40
N ALA A 212 -5.81 21.09 22.96
CA ALA A 212 -4.95 21.90 22.11
C ALA A 212 -5.28 21.77 20.59
N ALA A 213 -6.08 20.76 20.19
CA ALA A 213 -6.43 20.51 18.80
C ALA A 213 -7.96 20.50 18.64
N PRO A 214 -8.54 21.41 17.81
CA PRO A 214 -10.00 21.54 17.68
C PRO A 214 -10.68 20.36 17.01
N LYS A 215 -9.92 19.53 16.28
CA LYS A 215 -10.43 18.36 15.57
C LYS A 215 -9.80 17.07 16.08
N PRO A 216 -10.53 15.94 15.96
CA PRO A 216 -9.99 14.64 16.32
C PRO A 216 -8.88 14.20 15.35
N HIS A 217 -8.01 13.34 15.86
CA HIS A 217 -7.00 12.65 15.08
C HIS A 217 -7.30 11.16 15.06
N LEU A 218 -7.14 10.53 13.90
CA LEU A 218 -7.46 9.12 13.69
C LEU A 218 -6.19 8.28 13.56
N ASN A 219 -6.08 7.23 14.36
CA ASN A 219 -5.04 6.21 14.23
C ASN A 219 -5.47 5.16 13.20
N LEU A 220 -5.29 5.51 11.91
CA LEU A 220 -5.70 4.64 10.80
C LEU A 220 -4.87 3.33 10.71
N PRO A 221 -3.52 3.34 10.92
CA PRO A 221 -2.76 2.09 10.99
C PRO A 221 -3.25 1.17 12.12
N LEU A 222 -3.53 1.68 13.31
CA LEU A 222 -4.08 0.86 14.39
C LEU A 222 -5.48 0.31 14.05
N ALA A 223 -6.35 1.10 13.43
CA ALA A 223 -7.66 0.61 12.98
C ALA A 223 -7.53 -0.59 12.04
N ASN A 224 -6.59 -0.55 11.11
CA ASN A 224 -6.32 -1.67 10.19
C ASN A 224 -5.63 -2.85 10.87
N ARG A 225 -4.74 -2.61 11.83
CA ARG A 225 -4.16 -3.66 12.68
C ARG A 225 -5.24 -4.42 13.45
N LEU A 226 -6.21 -3.71 14.02
CA LEU A 226 -7.34 -4.32 14.73
C LEU A 226 -8.20 -5.19 13.79
N LEU A 227 -8.40 -4.78 12.52
CA LEU A 227 -9.09 -5.61 11.53
C LEU A 227 -8.32 -6.91 11.20
N LEU A 228 -6.99 -6.86 11.11
CA LEU A 228 -6.16 -8.05 10.94
C LEU A 228 -6.30 -9.01 12.12
N GLU A 229 -6.22 -8.48 13.34
CA GLU A 229 -6.33 -9.26 14.59
C GLU A 229 -7.75 -9.85 14.74
N GLU A 230 -8.80 -9.07 14.46
CA GLU A 230 -10.20 -9.52 14.46
C GLU A 230 -10.44 -10.65 13.45
N ALA A 231 -9.80 -10.59 12.29
CA ALA A 231 -9.85 -11.64 11.27
C ALA A 231 -9.04 -12.90 11.62
N GLY A 232 -8.27 -12.89 12.72
CA GLY A 232 -7.53 -14.04 13.24
C GLY A 232 -6.05 -14.08 12.88
N VAL A 233 -5.48 -12.97 12.36
CA VAL A 233 -4.02 -12.87 12.17
C VAL A 233 -3.37 -12.61 13.54
N PRO A 234 -2.42 -13.45 13.99
CA PRO A 234 -1.76 -13.26 15.27
C PRO A 234 -1.01 -11.93 15.35
N SER A 235 -1.13 -11.22 16.46
CA SER A 235 -0.47 -9.93 16.67
C SER A 235 1.04 -9.98 16.45
N GLY A 236 1.70 -11.09 16.81
CA GLY A 236 3.14 -11.32 16.57
C GLY A 236 3.52 -11.53 15.10
N GLN A 237 2.56 -11.74 14.21
CA GLN A 237 2.75 -11.88 12.76
C GLN A 237 2.44 -10.58 12.00
N ILE A 238 2.11 -9.50 12.71
CA ILE A 238 1.81 -8.19 12.13
C ILE A 238 2.97 -7.25 12.44
N SER A 239 3.76 -6.92 11.44
CA SER A 239 4.80 -5.89 11.52
C SER A 239 4.25 -4.53 11.09
N ASP A 240 4.81 -3.46 11.65
CA ASP A 240 4.52 -2.07 11.28
C ASP A 240 5.86 -1.34 11.18
N CYS A 241 6.10 -0.65 10.06
CA CYS A 241 7.35 0.08 9.87
C CYS A 241 7.41 1.37 10.71
N GLY A 242 6.29 1.88 11.24
CA GLY A 242 6.23 3.07 12.08
C GLY A 242 6.59 4.39 11.39
N ILE A 243 6.68 4.41 10.06
CA ILE A 243 7.09 5.59 9.29
C ILE A 243 5.85 6.44 8.96
N CYS A 244 5.86 7.69 9.47
CA CYS A 244 4.83 8.68 9.14
C CYS A 244 5.18 9.43 7.86
N THR A 245 4.40 9.27 6.79
CA THR A 245 4.62 9.92 5.49
C THR A 245 4.55 11.44 5.57
N PHE A 246 3.67 12.00 6.41
CA PHE A 246 3.55 13.45 6.62
C PHE A 246 4.81 14.05 7.25
N ARG A 247 5.41 13.36 8.22
CA ARG A 247 6.65 13.81 8.89
C ARG A 247 7.88 13.57 8.04
N HIS A 248 7.92 12.44 7.34
CA HIS A 248 9.02 12.02 6.45
C HIS A 248 8.70 12.32 4.97
N HIS A 249 8.04 13.46 4.69
CA HIS A 249 7.64 13.85 3.33
C HIS A 249 8.84 14.13 2.39
N GLN A 250 10.03 14.26 2.93
CA GLN A 250 11.26 14.35 2.14
C GLN A 250 11.64 13.00 1.51
N ASP A 251 11.28 11.89 2.16
CA ASP A 251 11.59 10.53 1.71
C ASP A 251 10.36 9.81 1.11
N PHE A 252 9.14 10.21 1.50
CA PHE A 252 7.90 9.56 1.10
C PHE A 252 6.86 10.57 0.64
N PHE A 253 6.03 10.18 -0.30
CA PHE A 253 4.90 11.03 -0.71
C PHE A 253 3.84 11.10 0.37
N SER A 254 3.30 12.32 0.57
CA SER A 254 2.19 12.60 1.47
C SER A 254 1.22 13.56 0.79
N ALA A 255 0.01 13.11 0.51
CA ALA A 255 -1.02 13.95 -0.10
C ALA A 255 -1.46 15.08 0.85
N ARG A 256 -1.44 14.85 2.15
CA ARG A 256 -1.71 15.86 3.20
C ARG A 256 -0.67 16.99 3.17
N ARG A 257 0.58 16.67 2.85
CA ARG A 257 1.69 17.63 2.85
C ARG A 257 1.90 18.29 1.49
N LEU A 258 1.85 17.50 0.41
CA LEU A 258 2.24 17.89 -0.95
C LEU A 258 1.03 18.18 -1.85
N GLY A 259 -0.18 17.88 -1.40
CA GLY A 259 -1.40 17.99 -2.19
C GLY A 259 -1.76 16.69 -2.91
N ILE A 260 -3.00 16.65 -3.40
CA ILE A 260 -3.59 15.48 -4.05
C ILE A 260 -2.89 15.15 -5.39
N LEU A 261 -2.36 16.16 -6.07
CA LEU A 261 -1.59 16.04 -7.30
C LEU A 261 -0.11 15.85 -6.97
N SER A 262 0.22 14.80 -6.24
CA SER A 262 1.58 14.39 -5.90
C SER A 262 1.84 12.95 -6.34
N GLY A 263 3.10 12.52 -6.36
CA GLY A 263 3.46 11.12 -6.60
C GLY A 263 2.90 10.19 -5.53
N ARG A 264 3.11 8.90 -5.72
CA ARG A 264 2.65 7.85 -4.81
C ARG A 264 3.77 6.90 -4.46
N ILE A 265 3.74 6.44 -3.23
CA ILE A 265 4.52 5.30 -2.75
C ILE A 265 3.92 4.05 -3.37
N PHE A 266 4.72 3.23 -4.03
CA PHE A 266 4.30 1.89 -4.42
C PHE A 266 4.72 0.91 -3.32
N THR A 267 3.75 0.23 -2.72
CA THR A 267 4.01 -0.86 -1.76
C THR A 267 3.61 -2.17 -2.41
N GLY A 268 4.61 -3.02 -2.64
CA GLY A 268 4.44 -4.23 -3.43
C GLY A 268 5.02 -5.48 -2.79
N ILE A 269 4.51 -6.62 -3.26
CA ILE A 269 4.94 -7.95 -2.86
C ILE A 269 5.00 -8.89 -4.06
N MET A 270 6.02 -9.74 -4.09
CA MET A 270 6.23 -10.76 -5.09
C MET A 270 6.81 -12.02 -4.43
N ARG A 271 6.20 -13.18 -4.68
CA ARG A 271 6.80 -14.46 -4.36
C ARG A 271 7.66 -14.93 -5.53
N ARG A 272 8.88 -15.37 -5.25
CA ARG A 272 9.77 -15.99 -6.24
C ARG A 272 9.40 -17.45 -6.46
N ASP A 273 9.63 -17.93 -7.66
CA ASP A 273 9.69 -19.36 -7.94
C ASP A 273 11.08 -19.85 -7.50
N MET A 274 11.12 -20.74 -6.51
CA MET A 274 12.37 -21.36 -6.02
C MET A 274 12.44 -22.80 -6.49
#